data_631f013711f428f19d53d172801e08fa
#
_entry.id   631f013711f428f19d53d172801e08fa
#
_cell.length_a   1.000
_cell.length_b   1.000
_cell.length_c   1.000
_cell.angle_alpha   90.00
_cell.angle_beta   90.00
_cell.angle_gamma   90.00
#
_symmetry.space_group_name_H-M   'P 1'
#
loop_
_entity.id
_entity.type
_entity.pdbx_description
1 polymer ?
#
loop_
_entity_poly.entity_id
_entity_poly.type
_entity_poly.pdbx_seq_one_letter_code
_entity_poly.pdbx_strand_id
1 'polypeptide(L)'
;MELWDLFDENRRFLYKQHNRQEPLAPGHYHVVVVVCVVNSKEEILVTLRHPAKETYANCWENTGGSVLAGETSRQGAVRELKEETGIGVSEEELMLLGSVRGISAFYDFYVVRKDVELSDIVLQENETADARWVTLEQFIQMGEDGTLAEPVYRRFRQFEEAFWKLIKNEGEERKHENL
;
A
#
# COMPACT_ATOMS: atom_id res chain seq x y z
N MET A 1 -4.01 6.68 20.91
CA MET A 1 -4.39 7.89 20.14
C MET A 1 -3.39 8.02 19.02
N GLU A 2 -3.85 7.89 17.77
CA GLU A 2 -2.98 8.03 16.60
C GLU A 2 -2.86 9.49 16.19
N LEU A 3 -1.64 9.95 16.07
CA LEU A 3 -1.31 11.30 15.62
C LEU A 3 -0.65 11.22 14.24
N TRP A 4 -0.94 12.18 13.40
CA TRP A 4 -0.32 12.37 12.08
C TRP A 4 0.51 13.66 12.07
N ASP A 5 1.63 13.64 11.41
CA ASP A 5 2.34 14.85 11.02
C ASP A 5 1.61 15.53 9.87
N LEU A 6 1.53 16.86 9.90
CA LEU A 6 0.83 17.65 8.89
C LEU A 6 1.79 18.29 7.88
N PHE A 7 1.32 18.34 6.65
CA PHE A 7 2.02 18.92 5.51
C PHE A 7 1.12 19.92 4.77
N ASP A 8 1.72 20.87 4.07
CA ASP A 8 1.02 21.76 3.13
C ASP A 8 0.79 21.06 1.76
N GLU A 9 0.16 21.75 0.84
CA GLU A 9 -0.14 21.29 -0.52
C GLU A 9 1.09 20.95 -1.37
N ASN A 10 2.27 21.46 -0.99
CA ASN A 10 3.56 21.21 -1.63
C ASN A 10 4.39 20.17 -0.88
N ARG A 11 3.75 19.44 0.07
CA ARG A 11 4.37 18.44 0.93
C ARG A 11 5.47 19.00 1.83
N ARG A 12 5.39 20.26 2.25
CA ARG A 12 6.28 20.85 3.24
C ARG A 12 5.72 20.57 4.63
N PHE A 13 6.57 20.09 5.52
CA PHE A 13 6.19 19.79 6.90
C PHE A 13 5.78 21.07 7.64
N LEU A 14 4.63 21.04 8.30
CA LEU A 14 4.05 22.18 8.98
C LEU A 14 4.45 22.27 10.48
N TYR A 15 5.25 21.33 10.97
CA TYR A 15 5.61 21.22 12.39
C TYR A 15 4.40 21.17 13.32
N LYS A 16 3.32 20.51 12.87
CA LYS A 16 2.06 20.31 13.56
C LYS A 16 1.67 18.85 13.52
N GLN A 17 1.07 18.38 14.60
CA GLN A 17 0.46 17.07 14.68
C GLN A 17 -1.06 17.19 14.73
N HIS A 18 -1.75 16.19 14.26
CA HIS A 18 -3.21 16.13 14.18
C HIS A 18 -3.72 14.78 14.69
N ASN A 19 -4.78 14.81 15.47
CA ASN A 19 -5.44 13.60 15.93
C ASN A 19 -6.29 13.01 14.79
N ARG A 20 -6.06 11.75 14.45
CA ARG A 20 -6.81 11.02 13.40
C ARG A 20 -8.33 11.10 13.55
N GLN A 21 -8.84 11.19 14.79
CA GLN A 21 -10.28 11.21 15.07
C GLN A 21 -10.93 12.57 14.82
N GLU A 22 -10.17 13.62 14.55
CA GLU A 22 -10.66 14.97 14.31
C GLU A 22 -10.72 15.28 12.83
N PRO A 23 -11.65 16.14 12.37
CA PRO A 23 -11.70 16.59 10.98
C PRO A 23 -10.42 17.35 10.60
N LEU A 24 -9.81 16.99 9.49
CA LEU A 24 -8.64 17.68 8.98
C LEU A 24 -9.03 19.02 8.34
N ALA A 25 -8.34 20.10 8.71
CA ALA A 25 -8.61 21.42 8.14
C ALA A 25 -8.22 21.48 6.65
N PRO A 26 -8.94 22.25 5.81
CA PRO A 26 -8.58 22.48 4.41
C PRO A 26 -7.13 22.98 4.26
N GLY A 27 -6.43 22.46 3.27
CA GLY A 27 -5.03 22.81 3.01
C GLY A 27 -4.01 22.08 3.90
N HIS A 28 -4.47 21.24 4.80
CA HIS A 28 -3.63 20.33 5.56
C HIS A 28 -3.69 18.92 4.96
N TYR A 29 -2.55 18.27 4.93
CA TYR A 29 -2.40 16.91 4.39
C TYR A 29 -1.61 16.05 5.37
N HIS A 30 -1.94 14.77 5.44
CA HIS A 30 -1.09 13.76 6.07
C HIS A 30 -0.51 12.82 5.01
N VAL A 31 0.24 11.79 5.41
CA VAL A 31 0.79 10.80 4.49
C VAL A 31 0.11 9.45 4.71
N VAL A 32 -0.24 8.81 3.62
CA VAL A 32 -0.75 7.44 3.56
C VAL A 32 0.20 6.62 2.70
N VAL A 33 0.51 5.43 3.13
CA VAL A 33 1.31 4.49 2.36
C VAL A 33 0.43 3.40 1.76
N VAL A 34 0.80 2.94 0.58
CA VAL A 34 0.24 1.75 -0.07
C VAL A 34 1.40 0.84 -0.43
N VAL A 35 1.34 -0.41 0.00
CA VAL A 35 2.40 -1.39 -0.24
C VAL A 35 1.87 -2.52 -1.11
N CYS A 36 2.44 -2.67 -2.29
CA CYS A 36 2.17 -3.75 -3.20
C CYS A 36 3.26 -4.83 -3.03
N VAL A 37 2.89 -5.98 -2.48
CA VAL A 37 3.79 -7.13 -2.38
C VAL A 37 3.68 -7.96 -3.64
N VAL A 38 4.82 -8.28 -4.27
CA VAL A 38 4.90 -9.06 -5.50
C VAL A 38 5.80 -10.28 -5.25
N ASN A 39 5.33 -11.47 -5.60
CA ASN A 39 6.11 -12.69 -5.46
C ASN A 39 7.00 -12.96 -6.70
N SER A 40 7.79 -14.02 -6.67
CA SER A 40 8.67 -14.45 -7.77
C SER A 40 7.92 -14.93 -9.02
N LYS A 41 6.60 -15.20 -8.90
CA LYS A 41 5.70 -15.53 -10.02
C LYS A 41 5.01 -14.31 -10.62
N GLU A 42 5.42 -13.10 -10.20
CA GLU A 42 4.81 -11.82 -10.62
C GLU A 42 3.34 -11.68 -10.19
N GLU A 43 2.92 -12.40 -9.15
CA GLU A 43 1.59 -12.25 -8.56
C GLU A 43 1.62 -11.18 -7.46
N ILE A 44 0.50 -10.48 -7.31
CA ILE A 44 0.27 -9.40 -6.36
C ILE A 44 -0.50 -9.95 -5.15
N LEU A 45 -0.02 -9.69 -3.94
CA LEU A 45 -0.78 -9.97 -2.73
C LEU A 45 -1.90 -8.94 -2.58
N VAL A 46 -3.12 -9.42 -2.40
CA VAL A 46 -4.28 -8.61 -2.03
C VAL A 46 -4.88 -9.14 -0.74
N THR A 47 -5.38 -8.24 0.08
CA THR A 47 -6.04 -8.53 1.34
C THR A 47 -7.52 -8.14 1.26
N LEU A 48 -8.39 -8.90 1.91
CA LEU A 48 -9.82 -8.64 1.97
C LEU A 48 -10.14 -7.80 3.20
N ARG A 49 -10.72 -6.63 3.01
CA ARG A 49 -11.16 -5.77 4.11
C ARG A 49 -12.24 -6.45 4.93
N HIS A 50 -12.09 -6.37 6.26
CA HIS A 50 -13.04 -6.98 7.18
C HIS A 50 -14.47 -6.42 6.97
N PRO A 51 -15.52 -7.26 7.08
CA PRO A 51 -16.91 -6.81 6.90
C PRO A 51 -17.37 -5.70 7.84
N ALA A 52 -16.72 -5.54 8.99
CA ALA A 52 -17.02 -4.50 9.98
C ALA A 52 -16.41 -3.11 9.64
N LYS A 53 -15.63 -2.99 8.56
CA LYS A 53 -15.05 -1.70 8.16
C LYS A 53 -16.13 -0.76 7.67
N GLU A 54 -16.06 0.52 8.05
CA GLU A 54 -17.05 1.55 7.67
C GLU A 54 -17.03 1.84 6.15
N THR A 55 -15.85 1.69 5.52
CA THR A 55 -15.69 1.98 4.09
C THR A 55 -15.08 0.79 3.37
N TYR A 56 -15.57 0.50 2.17
CA TYR A 56 -15.10 -0.57 1.29
C TYR A 56 -15.06 -1.95 1.96
N ALA A 57 -15.99 -2.24 2.89
CA ALA A 57 -16.14 -3.55 3.52
C ALA A 57 -16.29 -4.65 2.46
N ASN A 58 -15.63 -5.78 2.66
CA ASN A 58 -15.61 -6.91 1.71
C ASN A 58 -15.01 -6.59 0.32
N CYS A 59 -14.27 -5.48 0.17
CA CYS A 59 -13.47 -5.23 -1.00
C CYS A 59 -12.03 -5.72 -0.78
N TRP A 60 -11.40 -6.16 -1.86
CA TRP A 60 -9.97 -6.44 -1.87
C TRP A 60 -9.18 -5.14 -1.97
N GLU A 61 -7.96 -5.15 -1.44
CA GLU A 61 -7.06 -3.99 -1.48
C GLU A 61 -5.60 -4.42 -1.40
N ASN A 62 -4.68 -3.47 -1.60
CA ASN A 62 -3.31 -3.61 -1.15
C ASN A 62 -3.21 -3.16 0.30
N THR A 63 -2.24 -3.70 1.04
CA THR A 63 -1.88 -3.23 2.38
C THR A 63 -1.56 -1.74 2.38
N GLY A 64 -2.03 -1.02 3.38
CA GLY A 64 -1.69 0.38 3.52
C GLY A 64 -2.41 1.08 4.67
N GLY A 65 -1.83 2.18 5.09
CA GLY A 65 -2.38 2.98 6.18
C GLY A 65 -1.70 4.32 6.34
N SER A 66 -2.05 5.01 7.41
CA SER A 66 -1.53 6.34 7.68
C SER A 66 -0.15 6.28 8.34
N VAL A 67 0.75 7.12 7.88
CA VAL A 67 2.06 7.35 8.51
C VAL A 67 1.82 8.09 9.84
N LEU A 68 2.35 7.56 10.92
CA LEU A 68 2.22 8.16 12.24
C LEU A 68 3.18 9.34 12.42
N ALA A 69 2.85 10.22 13.33
CA ALA A 69 3.69 11.36 13.68
C ALA A 69 5.10 10.91 14.09
N GLY A 70 6.10 11.49 13.48
CA GLY A 70 7.50 11.15 13.68
C GLY A 70 8.05 9.98 12.85
N GLU A 71 7.19 9.26 12.12
CA GLU A 71 7.63 8.24 11.17
C GLU A 71 8.00 8.85 9.81
N THR A 72 8.97 8.25 9.16
CA THR A 72 9.13 8.41 7.70
C THR A 72 8.06 7.61 6.96
N SER A 73 7.79 7.95 5.70
CA SER A 73 6.88 7.18 4.85
C SER A 73 7.30 5.70 4.72
N ARG A 74 8.60 5.41 4.65
CA ARG A 74 9.12 4.03 4.61
C ARG A 74 8.87 3.28 5.92
N GLN A 75 9.08 3.93 7.06
CA GLN A 75 8.81 3.34 8.37
C GLN A 75 7.32 3.00 8.50
N GLY A 76 6.43 3.91 8.11
CA GLY A 76 5.00 3.64 8.07
C GLY A 76 4.65 2.47 7.16
N ALA A 77 5.26 2.36 5.98
CA ALA A 77 5.04 1.25 5.05
C ALA A 77 5.48 -0.11 5.63
N VAL A 78 6.65 -0.17 6.28
CA VAL A 78 7.14 -1.39 6.96
C VAL A 78 6.21 -1.79 8.10
N ARG A 79 5.78 -0.82 8.93
CA ARG A 79 4.88 -1.06 10.05
C ARG A 79 3.52 -1.59 9.58
N GLU A 80 2.85 -0.90 8.66
CA GLU A 80 1.53 -1.28 8.15
C GLU A 80 1.56 -2.67 7.51
N LEU A 81 2.57 -2.96 6.67
CA LEU A 81 2.71 -4.28 6.07
C LEU A 81 2.83 -5.37 7.13
N LYS A 82 3.61 -5.14 8.18
CA LYS A 82 3.77 -6.10 9.26
C LYS A 82 2.52 -6.25 10.13
N GLU A 83 1.81 -5.15 10.41
CA GLU A 83 0.59 -5.16 11.23
C GLU A 83 -0.55 -5.89 10.52
N GLU A 84 -0.79 -5.61 9.25
CA GLU A 84 -1.91 -6.18 8.50
C GLU A 84 -1.69 -7.60 8.00
N THR A 85 -0.43 -7.99 7.74
CA THR A 85 -0.12 -9.28 7.07
C THR A 85 0.90 -10.14 7.79
N GLY A 86 1.59 -9.62 8.82
CA GLY A 86 2.71 -10.31 9.45
C GLY A 86 4.01 -10.28 8.64
N ILE A 87 4.00 -9.77 7.39
CA ILE A 87 5.17 -9.77 6.51
C ILE A 87 6.19 -8.74 7.00
N GLY A 88 7.38 -9.22 7.36
CA GLY A 88 8.52 -8.37 7.73
C GLY A 88 9.41 -8.06 6.55
N VAL A 89 9.69 -6.77 6.37
CA VAL A 89 10.65 -6.25 5.37
C VAL A 89 11.48 -5.13 6.00
N SER A 90 12.61 -4.80 5.40
CA SER A 90 13.38 -3.61 5.75
C SER A 90 12.98 -2.41 4.88
N GLU A 91 13.36 -1.20 5.29
CA GLU A 91 13.09 0.01 4.51
C GLU A 91 13.79 -0.01 3.14
N GLU A 92 14.94 -0.70 3.03
CA GLU A 92 15.72 -0.82 1.80
C GLU A 92 15.07 -1.75 0.78
N GLU A 93 14.28 -2.73 1.23
CA GLU A 93 13.53 -3.63 0.33
C GLU A 93 12.36 -2.91 -0.36
N LEU A 94 11.90 -1.77 0.18
CA LEU A 94 10.81 -1.00 -0.39
C LEU A 94 11.28 -0.16 -1.59
N MET A 95 10.63 -0.29 -2.71
CA MET A 95 10.84 0.53 -3.91
C MET A 95 9.70 1.53 -4.04
N LEU A 96 10.00 2.83 -3.96
CA LEU A 96 9.00 3.87 -4.16
C LEU A 96 8.65 3.98 -5.64
N LEU A 97 7.41 3.68 -5.99
CA LEU A 97 6.90 3.80 -7.35
C LEU A 97 6.53 5.25 -7.69
N GLY A 98 6.00 5.96 -6.72
CA GLY A 98 5.65 7.37 -6.83
C GLY A 98 4.73 7.84 -5.70
N SER A 99 4.36 9.12 -5.77
CA SER A 99 3.49 9.77 -4.80
C SER A 99 2.39 10.57 -5.51
N VAL A 100 1.16 10.48 -4.98
CA VAL A 100 -0.01 11.22 -5.50
C VAL A 100 -0.63 12.03 -4.40
N ARG A 101 -0.92 13.30 -4.68
CA ARG A 101 -1.71 14.14 -3.78
C ARG A 101 -3.21 13.88 -3.99
N GLY A 102 -3.90 13.49 -2.93
CA GLY A 102 -5.35 13.41 -2.85
C GLY A 102 -5.98 14.67 -2.25
N ILE A 103 -7.19 14.53 -1.73
CA ILE A 103 -7.96 15.64 -1.14
C ILE A 103 -7.33 16.10 0.20
N SER A 104 -6.94 15.14 1.04
CA SER A 104 -6.45 15.39 2.40
C SER A 104 -5.18 14.60 2.75
N ALA A 105 -4.60 13.88 1.79
CA ALA A 105 -3.42 13.07 2.02
C ALA A 105 -2.52 13.02 0.77
N PHE A 106 -1.23 12.79 1.02
CA PHE A 106 -0.29 12.28 0.03
C PHE A 106 -0.28 10.76 0.14
N TYR A 107 -0.35 10.06 -0.99
CA TYR A 107 -0.32 8.62 -1.08
C TYR A 107 1.02 8.20 -1.68
N ASP A 108 1.85 7.53 -0.90
CA ASP A 108 3.13 6.98 -1.35
C ASP A 108 2.94 5.50 -1.70
N PHE A 109 3.20 5.17 -2.96
CA PHE A 109 3.10 3.81 -3.48
C PHE A 109 4.45 3.12 -3.44
N TYR A 110 4.51 2.03 -2.70
CA TYR A 110 5.69 1.17 -2.61
C TYR A 110 5.42 -0.20 -3.24
N VAL A 111 6.45 -0.75 -3.83
CA VAL A 111 6.50 -2.15 -4.23
C VAL A 111 7.59 -2.84 -3.42
N VAL A 112 7.32 -4.06 -2.99
CA VAL A 112 8.30 -4.94 -2.37
C VAL A 112 8.19 -6.33 -2.96
N ARG A 113 9.33 -6.97 -3.23
CA ARG A 113 9.37 -8.36 -3.69
C ARG A 113 9.56 -9.29 -2.51
N LYS A 114 8.61 -10.20 -2.33
CA LYS A 114 8.65 -11.17 -1.23
C LYS A 114 7.88 -12.43 -1.58
N ASP A 115 8.53 -13.57 -1.49
CA ASP A 115 7.86 -14.87 -1.53
C ASP A 115 7.39 -15.20 -0.12
N VAL A 116 6.08 -15.35 0.05
CA VAL A 116 5.44 -15.71 1.31
C VAL A 116 4.33 -16.72 1.00
N GLU A 117 4.29 -17.81 1.75
CA GLU A 117 3.16 -18.72 1.68
C GLU A 117 1.93 -18.11 2.36
N LEU A 118 0.74 -18.31 1.78
CA LEU A 118 -0.51 -17.77 2.36
C LEU A 118 -0.75 -18.26 3.80
N SER A 119 -0.27 -19.45 4.14
CA SER A 119 -0.33 -20.00 5.50
C SER A 119 0.50 -19.24 6.54
N ASP A 120 1.50 -18.47 6.08
CA ASP A 120 2.40 -17.70 6.95
C ASP A 120 1.93 -16.26 7.15
N ILE A 121 0.86 -15.87 6.44
CA ILE A 121 0.27 -14.53 6.58
C ILE A 121 -0.56 -14.49 7.87
N VAL A 122 -0.27 -13.50 8.70
CA VAL A 122 -0.99 -13.23 9.94
C VAL A 122 -1.87 -12.00 9.74
N LEU A 123 -3.15 -12.24 9.51
CA LEU A 123 -4.13 -11.19 9.28
C LEU A 123 -4.44 -10.43 10.56
N GLN A 124 -4.49 -9.12 10.48
CA GLN A 124 -4.87 -8.26 11.60
C GLN A 124 -6.35 -8.42 11.93
N GLU A 125 -6.66 -8.76 13.18
CA GLU A 125 -8.04 -8.97 13.65
C GLU A 125 -8.89 -7.70 13.46
N ASN A 126 -10.11 -7.86 12.96
CA ASN A 126 -11.07 -6.78 12.64
C ASN A 126 -10.64 -5.79 11.55
N GLU A 127 -9.47 -5.94 10.97
CA GLU A 127 -8.99 -5.13 9.84
C GLU A 127 -9.06 -5.93 8.53
N THR A 128 -8.53 -7.15 8.54
CA THR A 128 -8.33 -7.99 7.35
C THR A 128 -8.98 -9.35 7.56
N ALA A 129 -9.78 -9.82 6.59
CA ALA A 129 -10.54 -11.07 6.69
C ALA A 129 -9.92 -12.23 5.89
N ASP A 130 -9.18 -11.94 4.82
CA ASP A 130 -8.57 -12.95 3.94
C ASP A 130 -7.37 -12.36 3.19
N ALA A 131 -6.55 -13.20 2.58
CA ALA A 131 -5.45 -12.81 1.70
C ALA A 131 -5.31 -13.79 0.54
N ARG A 132 -4.93 -13.30 -0.65
CA ARG A 132 -4.62 -14.16 -1.79
C ARG A 132 -3.61 -13.52 -2.75
N TRP A 133 -2.95 -14.36 -3.52
CA TRP A 133 -2.14 -13.96 -4.65
C TRP A 133 -3.03 -13.87 -5.91
N VAL A 134 -2.83 -12.82 -6.70
CA VAL A 134 -3.54 -12.62 -7.97
C VAL A 134 -2.55 -12.18 -9.05
N THR A 135 -2.79 -12.59 -10.29
CA THR A 135 -2.01 -12.06 -11.41
C THR A 135 -2.37 -10.59 -11.64
N LEU A 136 -1.54 -9.86 -12.38
CA LEU A 136 -1.84 -8.47 -12.71
C LEU A 136 -3.13 -8.34 -13.54
N GLU A 137 -3.39 -9.30 -14.46
CA GLU A 137 -4.66 -9.31 -15.20
C GLU A 137 -5.86 -9.49 -14.28
N GLN A 138 -5.76 -10.37 -13.29
CA GLN A 138 -6.81 -10.55 -12.27
C GLN A 138 -6.97 -9.29 -11.41
N PHE A 139 -5.87 -8.64 -11.02
CA PHE A 139 -5.91 -7.38 -10.26
C PHE A 139 -6.63 -6.27 -11.03
N ILE A 140 -6.33 -6.13 -12.33
CA ILE A 140 -7.02 -5.17 -13.21
C ILE A 140 -8.50 -5.52 -13.32
N GLN A 141 -8.84 -6.79 -13.58
CA GLN A 141 -10.22 -7.26 -13.67
C GLN A 141 -11.01 -6.98 -12.38
N MET A 142 -10.40 -7.22 -11.22
CA MET A 142 -11.01 -6.90 -9.90
C MET A 142 -11.27 -5.40 -9.73
N GLY A 143 -10.44 -4.55 -10.33
CA GLY A 143 -10.65 -3.11 -10.36
C GLY A 143 -11.82 -2.71 -11.26
N GLU A 144 -11.97 -3.37 -12.40
CA GLU A 144 -13.04 -3.10 -13.38
C GLU A 144 -14.40 -3.60 -12.91
N ASP A 145 -14.47 -4.74 -12.23
CA ASP A 145 -15.71 -5.33 -11.71
C ASP A 145 -16.11 -4.82 -10.31
N GLY A 146 -15.26 -4.00 -9.68
CA GLY A 146 -15.53 -3.36 -8.39
C GLY A 146 -15.29 -4.27 -7.17
N THR A 147 -14.68 -5.43 -7.34
CA THR A 147 -14.27 -6.30 -6.21
C THR A 147 -13.01 -5.79 -5.53
N LEU A 148 -12.16 -5.04 -6.23
CA LEU A 148 -11.08 -4.25 -5.65
C LEU A 148 -11.63 -2.88 -5.20
N ALA A 149 -11.22 -2.38 -4.04
CA ALA A 149 -11.65 -1.07 -3.56
C ALA A 149 -11.32 0.02 -4.60
N GLU A 150 -12.31 0.82 -4.99
CA GLU A 150 -12.18 1.85 -6.05
C GLU A 150 -10.96 2.77 -5.86
N PRO A 151 -10.67 3.30 -4.65
CA PRO A 151 -9.52 4.17 -4.48
C PRO A 151 -8.19 3.47 -4.71
N VAL A 152 -8.10 2.16 -4.45
CA VAL A 152 -6.91 1.35 -4.72
C VAL A 152 -6.68 1.25 -6.22
N TYR A 153 -7.72 0.84 -6.97
CA TYR A 153 -7.64 0.70 -8.42
C TYR A 153 -7.33 2.03 -9.11
N ARG A 154 -8.06 3.09 -8.77
CA ARG A 154 -7.87 4.44 -9.33
C ARG A 154 -6.44 4.99 -9.12
N ARG A 155 -5.84 4.70 -7.97
CA ARG A 155 -4.45 5.11 -7.69
C ARG A 155 -3.46 4.23 -8.44
N PHE A 156 -3.66 2.91 -8.45
CA PHE A 156 -2.82 1.98 -9.20
C PHE A 156 -2.71 2.37 -10.68
N ARG A 157 -3.83 2.72 -11.32
CA ARG A 157 -3.85 3.14 -12.73
C ARG A 157 -2.90 4.31 -13.05
N GLN A 158 -2.57 5.15 -12.08
CA GLN A 158 -1.62 6.26 -12.26
C GLN A 158 -0.17 5.77 -12.32
N PHE A 159 0.13 4.60 -11.78
CA PHE A 159 1.46 4.02 -11.72
C PHE A 159 1.60 2.73 -12.52
N GLU A 160 0.56 2.31 -13.23
CA GLU A 160 0.52 1.02 -13.93
C GLU A 160 1.72 0.80 -14.86
N GLU A 161 2.08 1.79 -15.67
CA GLU A 161 3.24 1.69 -16.57
C GLU A 161 4.56 1.55 -15.81
N ALA A 162 4.73 2.32 -14.73
CA ALA A 162 5.93 2.25 -13.89
C ALA A 162 6.01 0.91 -13.15
N PHE A 163 4.87 0.41 -12.66
CA PHE A 163 4.75 -0.90 -12.05
C PHE A 163 5.14 -2.03 -13.02
N TRP A 164 4.63 -1.99 -14.25
CA TRP A 164 4.99 -2.94 -15.30
C TRP A 164 6.49 -2.95 -15.61
N LYS A 165 7.09 -1.77 -15.76
CA LYS A 165 8.53 -1.66 -16.02
C LYS A 165 9.35 -2.26 -14.87
N LEU A 166 8.94 -1.99 -13.64
CA LEU A 166 9.62 -2.50 -12.45
C LEU A 166 9.58 -4.03 -12.38
N ILE A 167 8.41 -4.63 -12.63
CA ILE A 167 8.26 -6.08 -12.56
C ILE A 167 9.03 -6.78 -13.68
N LYS A 168 9.01 -6.26 -14.93
CA LYS A 168 9.65 -6.89 -16.09
C LYS A 168 11.17 -6.74 -16.11
N ASN A 169 11.71 -5.57 -15.77
CA ASN A 169 13.15 -5.31 -15.86
C ASN A 169 13.97 -6.21 -14.93
N GLU A 170 13.48 -6.47 -13.74
CA GLU A 170 14.18 -7.37 -12.82
C GLU A 170 14.04 -8.87 -13.18
N GLY A 171 13.01 -9.22 -13.95
CA GLY A 171 12.86 -10.57 -14.51
C GLY A 171 13.90 -10.91 -15.58
N GLU A 172 14.42 -9.91 -16.28
CA GLU A 172 15.48 -10.11 -17.28
C GLU A 172 16.87 -10.18 -16.64
N GLU A 173 17.16 -9.37 -15.62
CA GLU A 173 18.45 -9.40 -14.90
C GLU A 173 18.68 -10.76 -14.21
N ARG A 174 17.67 -11.34 -13.59
CA ARG A 174 17.78 -12.67 -12.95
C ARG A 174 18.00 -13.82 -13.94
N LYS A 175 17.57 -13.69 -15.19
CA LYS A 175 17.85 -14.70 -16.22
C LYS A 175 19.29 -14.67 -16.70
N HIS A 176 19.98 -13.54 -16.59
CA HIS A 176 21.39 -13.40 -16.95
C HIS A 176 22.35 -13.79 -15.83
N GLU A 177 21.93 -13.75 -14.55
CA GLU A 177 22.76 -14.21 -13.42
C GLU A 177 22.77 -15.74 -13.23
N ASN A 178 21.85 -16.46 -13.86
CA ASN A 178 21.76 -17.94 -13.78
C ASN A 178 22.27 -18.67 -15.05
N LEU A 179 23.03 -18.00 -15.91
CA LEU A 179 23.75 -18.56 -17.06
C LEU A 179 25.27 -18.46 -16.86
#